data_96fc17d678b24e5111bdd25bb5355e88
#
_entry.id   96fc17d678b24e5111bdd25bb5355e88
#
_cell.length_a   1.000
_cell.length_b   1.000
_cell.length_c   1.000
_cell.angle_alpha   90.00
_cell.angle_beta   90.00
_cell.angle_gamma   90.00
#
_symmetry.space_group_name_H-M   'P 1'
#
loop_
_entity.id
_entity.type
_entity.pdbx_description
1 polymer ?
#
loop_
_entity_poly.entity_id
_entity_poly.type
_entity_poly.pdbx_seq_one_letter_code
_entity_poly.pdbx_strand_id
1 'polypeptide(L)'
;MKRITTTTAFLCLCMLLIAQDLQLRGRIVSGKEPVEFANVILQTKDSIFISGGITDQRGRFNMNNLQKGNYQLRISGLGYQTQQINLNDFTTTLDLGSISIDSAAIALEEVTITANPVINQPDRKIILPSARQLKTSTNGLSLLQRLQL
;
A
#
# COMPACT_ATOMS: atom_id res chain seq x y z
N MET A 1 -26.16 12.29 -56.28
CA MET A 1 -24.82 12.71 -55.80
C MET A 1 -24.90 13.46 -54.47
N LYS A 2 -25.83 14.38 -54.25
CA LYS A 2 -25.94 15.16 -52.96
C LYS A 2 -26.18 14.30 -51.71
N ARG A 3 -26.88 13.17 -51.82
CA ARG A 3 -27.16 12.28 -50.66
C ARG A 3 -25.94 11.47 -50.19
N ILE A 4 -25.03 11.15 -51.11
CA ILE A 4 -23.80 10.39 -50.76
C ILE A 4 -22.79 11.29 -50.05
N THR A 5 -22.71 12.56 -50.44
CA THR A 5 -21.79 13.51 -49.79
C THR A 5 -22.23 13.85 -48.35
N THR A 6 -23.53 13.90 -48.07
CA THR A 6 -24.03 14.15 -46.72
C THR A 6 -23.80 12.95 -45.78
N THR A 7 -23.96 11.71 -46.28
CA THR A 7 -23.66 10.52 -45.46
C THR A 7 -22.16 10.36 -45.17
N THR A 8 -21.33 10.68 -46.16
CA THR A 8 -19.86 10.65 -45.94
C THR A 8 -19.39 11.72 -44.95
N ALA A 9 -19.97 12.92 -45.02
CA ALA A 9 -19.68 14.01 -44.10
C ALA A 9 -20.13 13.67 -42.66
N PHE A 10 -21.29 13.02 -42.50
CA PHE A 10 -21.80 12.57 -41.18
C PHE A 10 -20.93 11.43 -40.60
N LEU A 11 -20.48 10.49 -41.44
CA LEU A 11 -19.59 9.42 -40.99
C LEU A 11 -18.23 9.97 -40.57
N CYS A 12 -17.71 10.97 -41.29
CA CYS A 12 -16.44 11.62 -40.96
C CYS A 12 -16.50 12.40 -39.63
N LEU A 13 -17.66 13.01 -39.33
CA LEU A 13 -17.91 13.74 -38.08
C LEU A 13 -17.97 12.81 -36.86
N CYS A 14 -18.45 11.57 -37.02
CA CYS A 14 -18.46 10.57 -35.96
C CYS A 14 -17.04 10.08 -35.58
N MET A 15 -16.10 10.12 -36.51
CA MET A 15 -14.71 9.74 -36.23
C MET A 15 -13.92 10.74 -35.39
N LEU A 16 -14.43 11.96 -35.22
CA LEU A 16 -13.80 13.00 -34.40
C LEU A 16 -14.16 12.91 -32.90
N LEU A 17 -15.05 12.01 -32.53
CA LEU A 17 -15.32 11.68 -31.12
C LEU A 17 -14.26 10.73 -30.58
N ILE A 18 -12.97 11.04 -30.80
CA ILE A 18 -11.88 10.33 -30.17
C ILE A 18 -11.98 10.66 -28.68
N ALA A 19 -12.27 9.64 -27.89
CA ALA A 19 -12.22 9.72 -26.43
C ALA A 19 -10.86 10.33 -26.05
N GLN A 20 -10.90 11.48 -25.41
CA GLN A 20 -9.67 12.12 -24.90
C GLN A 20 -9.20 11.28 -23.72
N ASP A 21 -8.23 10.41 -23.97
CA ASP A 21 -7.57 9.65 -22.95
C ASP A 21 -6.76 10.59 -22.05
N LEU A 22 -7.28 10.85 -20.87
CA LEU A 22 -6.59 11.68 -19.90
C LEU A 22 -5.50 10.88 -19.21
N GLN A 23 -4.42 11.56 -18.86
CA GLN A 23 -3.29 10.96 -18.17
C GLN A 23 -3.06 11.67 -16.84
N LEU A 24 -2.67 10.90 -15.84
CA LEU A 24 -2.22 11.39 -14.55
C LEU A 24 -0.80 10.89 -14.32
N ARG A 25 0.11 11.81 -14.08
CA ARG A 25 1.51 11.50 -13.84
C ARG A 25 2.07 12.32 -12.71
N GLY A 26 3.17 11.83 -12.13
CA GLY A 26 3.87 12.52 -11.06
C GLY A 26 5.09 11.74 -10.61
N ARG A 27 5.76 12.26 -9.59
CA ARG A 27 6.93 11.66 -8.98
C ARG A 27 6.77 11.64 -7.47
N ILE A 28 7.04 10.49 -6.85
CA ILE A 28 7.02 10.31 -5.41
C ILE A 28 8.44 10.46 -4.86
N VAL A 29 8.60 11.28 -3.83
CA VAL A 29 9.88 11.52 -3.16
C VAL A 29 9.71 11.46 -1.64
N SER A 30 10.79 11.10 -0.94
CA SER A 30 10.89 11.25 0.51
C SER A 30 12.11 12.13 0.81
N GLY A 31 11.85 13.35 1.28
CA GLY A 31 12.88 14.37 1.30
C GLY A 31 13.39 14.72 -0.11
N LYS A 32 14.63 14.30 -0.44
CA LYS A 32 15.23 14.48 -1.77
C LYS A 32 15.31 13.20 -2.59
N GLU A 33 15.10 12.06 -1.96
CA GLU A 33 15.28 10.75 -2.57
C GLU A 33 13.99 10.28 -3.27
N PRO A 34 14.10 9.66 -4.46
CA PRO A 34 12.95 9.06 -5.13
C PRO A 34 12.48 7.83 -4.36
N VAL A 35 11.18 7.64 -4.27
CA VAL A 35 10.59 6.44 -3.67
C VAL A 35 10.26 5.45 -4.76
N GLU A 36 11.03 4.36 -4.80
CA GLU A 36 10.81 3.24 -5.73
C GLU A 36 9.72 2.30 -5.21
N PHE A 37 9.03 1.66 -6.13
CA PHE A 37 8.03 0.62 -5.86
C PHE A 37 6.90 1.04 -4.89
N ALA A 38 6.63 2.33 -4.77
CA ALA A 38 5.45 2.81 -4.07
C ALA A 38 4.20 2.45 -4.86
N ASN A 39 3.17 1.96 -4.17
CA ASN A 39 1.86 1.71 -4.76
C ASN A 39 1.13 3.04 -4.91
N VAL A 40 0.66 3.33 -6.12
CA VAL A 40 -0.14 4.50 -6.45
C VAL A 40 -1.48 4.02 -6.99
N ILE A 41 -2.56 4.31 -6.28
CA ILE A 41 -3.90 3.83 -6.60
C ILE A 41 -4.81 5.04 -6.80
N LEU A 42 -5.50 5.08 -7.93
CA LEU A 42 -6.55 6.03 -8.22
C LEU A 42 -7.91 5.37 -7.95
N GLN A 43 -8.70 5.98 -7.10
CA GLN A 43 -10.02 5.48 -6.70
C GLN A 43 -11.05 6.62 -6.65
N THR A 44 -12.32 6.27 -6.62
CA THR A 44 -13.39 7.22 -6.33
C THR A 44 -13.41 7.57 -4.84
N LYS A 45 -14.20 8.56 -4.43
CA LYS A 45 -14.42 8.88 -3.00
C LYS A 45 -15.01 7.71 -2.20
N ASP A 46 -15.74 6.82 -2.89
CA ASP A 46 -16.33 5.60 -2.31
C ASP A 46 -15.34 4.41 -2.32
N SER A 47 -14.06 4.69 -2.54
CA SER A 47 -12.96 3.69 -2.58
C SER A 47 -13.09 2.66 -3.71
N ILE A 48 -13.82 2.95 -4.77
CA ILE A 48 -13.90 2.10 -5.96
C ILE A 48 -12.61 2.30 -6.76
N PHE A 49 -11.89 1.21 -7.03
CA PHE A 49 -10.66 1.21 -7.82
C PHE A 49 -10.92 1.62 -9.26
N ILE A 50 -10.13 2.54 -9.78
CA ILE A 50 -10.17 3.03 -11.16
C ILE A 50 -8.93 2.61 -11.92
N SER A 51 -7.75 2.92 -11.38
CA SER A 51 -6.47 2.62 -11.99
C SER A 51 -5.38 2.54 -10.92
N GLY A 52 -4.25 1.93 -11.23
CA GLY A 52 -3.14 1.88 -10.30
C GLY A 52 -1.86 1.39 -10.94
N GLY A 53 -0.76 1.61 -10.24
CA GLY A 53 0.57 1.19 -10.66
C GLY A 53 1.56 1.33 -9.51
N ILE A 54 2.81 1.06 -9.83
CA ILE A 54 3.95 1.23 -8.93
C ILE A 54 4.91 2.27 -9.51
N THR A 55 5.63 2.96 -8.65
CA THR A 55 6.65 3.91 -9.07
C THR A 55 7.90 3.21 -9.62
N ASP A 56 8.53 3.84 -10.62
CA ASP A 56 9.80 3.36 -11.18
C ASP A 56 11.00 3.71 -10.26
N GLN A 57 12.22 3.34 -10.68
CA GLN A 57 13.48 3.64 -9.96
C GLN A 57 13.74 5.14 -9.71
N ARG A 58 13.06 6.00 -10.46
CA ARG A 58 13.12 7.46 -10.28
C ARG A 58 11.92 8.01 -9.50
N GLY A 59 11.11 7.13 -8.93
CA GLY A 59 9.91 7.48 -8.21
C GLY A 59 8.74 7.95 -9.07
N ARG A 60 8.78 7.76 -10.40
CA ARG A 60 7.75 8.26 -11.32
C ARG A 60 6.64 7.24 -11.52
N PHE A 61 5.43 7.74 -11.64
CA PHE A 61 4.27 6.96 -12.06
C PHE A 61 3.54 7.65 -13.21
N ASN A 62 2.84 6.86 -14.01
CA ASN A 62 1.99 7.31 -15.09
C ASN A 62 0.75 6.41 -15.19
N MET A 63 -0.42 7.03 -15.24
CA MET A 63 -1.72 6.37 -15.43
C MET A 63 -2.36 6.94 -16.68
N ASN A 64 -2.78 6.08 -17.59
CA ASN A 64 -3.38 6.43 -18.87
C ASN A 64 -4.85 6.01 -18.89
N ASN A 65 -5.57 6.41 -19.95
CA ASN A 65 -6.94 6.00 -20.23
C ASN A 65 -7.90 6.37 -19.09
N LEU A 66 -7.70 7.53 -18.48
CA LEU A 66 -8.55 8.03 -17.42
C LEU A 66 -9.72 8.83 -17.98
N GLN A 67 -10.85 8.78 -17.32
CA GLN A 67 -12.03 9.56 -17.64
C GLN A 67 -12.08 10.83 -16.78
N LYS A 68 -12.92 11.79 -17.20
CA LYS A 68 -13.22 12.96 -16.38
C LYS A 68 -13.97 12.54 -15.12
N GLY A 69 -13.65 13.16 -13.99
CA GLY A 69 -14.32 12.82 -12.74
C GLY A 69 -13.65 13.37 -11.49
N ASN A 70 -14.17 12.96 -10.35
CA ASN A 70 -13.59 13.24 -9.05
C ASN A 70 -12.95 11.98 -8.50
N TYR A 71 -11.68 12.07 -8.16
CA TYR A 71 -10.88 10.94 -7.73
C TYR A 71 -10.12 11.22 -6.45
N GLN A 72 -9.64 10.16 -5.84
CA GLN A 72 -8.70 10.19 -4.74
C GLN A 72 -7.48 9.35 -5.14
N LEU A 73 -6.32 9.97 -5.12
CA LEU A 73 -5.04 9.31 -5.32
C LEU A 73 -4.51 8.86 -3.97
N ARG A 74 -4.33 7.57 -3.80
CA ARG A 74 -3.74 6.96 -2.61
C ARG A 74 -2.34 6.45 -2.93
N ILE A 75 -1.37 6.90 -2.14
CA ILE A 75 0.03 6.54 -2.25
C ILE A 75 0.44 5.78 -1.01
N SER A 76 1.04 4.60 -1.16
CA SER A 76 1.51 3.78 -0.04
C SER A 76 2.79 3.04 -0.42
N GLY A 77 3.65 2.80 0.55
CA GLY A 77 4.90 2.07 0.37
C GLY A 77 5.40 1.50 1.68
N LEU A 78 6.22 0.46 1.60
CA LEU A 78 6.83 -0.14 2.78
C LEU A 78 7.78 0.86 3.45
N GLY A 79 7.57 1.15 4.72
CA GLY A 79 8.36 2.14 5.46
C GLY A 79 7.95 3.59 5.25
N TYR A 80 6.81 3.84 4.58
CA TYR A 80 6.27 5.19 4.37
C TYR A 80 4.85 5.31 4.89
N GLN A 81 4.48 6.52 5.28
CA GLN A 81 3.10 6.83 5.66
C GLN A 81 2.22 6.89 4.42
N THR A 82 1.03 6.29 4.52
CA THR A 82 0.05 6.37 3.42
C THR A 82 -0.44 7.80 3.27
N GLN A 83 -0.35 8.34 2.06
CA GLN A 83 -0.86 9.66 1.72
C GLN A 83 -2.06 9.56 0.78
N GLN A 84 -3.00 10.50 0.93
CA GLN A 84 -4.16 10.62 0.08
C GLN A 84 -4.27 12.05 -0.47
N ILE A 85 -4.51 12.17 -1.77
CA ILE A 85 -4.65 13.44 -2.48
C ILE A 85 -5.99 13.43 -3.21
N ASN A 86 -6.83 14.42 -2.93
CA ASN A 86 -8.10 14.56 -3.64
C ASN A 86 -7.89 15.28 -4.96
N LEU A 87 -8.35 14.69 -6.05
CA LEU A 87 -8.35 15.24 -7.39
C LEU A 87 -9.79 15.58 -7.75
N ASN A 88 -10.18 16.81 -7.48
CA ASN A 88 -11.50 17.32 -7.85
C ASN A 88 -11.43 17.87 -9.26
N ASP A 89 -12.53 17.67 -10.03
CA ASP A 89 -12.68 18.18 -11.40
C ASP A 89 -11.52 17.79 -12.35
N PHE A 90 -11.11 16.51 -12.30
CA PHE A 90 -10.13 15.99 -13.23
C PHE A 90 -10.71 15.97 -14.65
N THR A 91 -10.37 16.96 -15.43
CA THR A 91 -10.93 17.19 -16.80
C THR A 91 -9.87 17.23 -17.88
N THR A 92 -8.59 17.33 -17.50
CA THR A 92 -7.43 17.40 -18.42
C THR A 92 -6.32 16.52 -17.91
N THR A 93 -5.39 16.16 -18.79
CA THR A 93 -4.13 15.51 -18.39
C THR A 93 -3.42 16.35 -17.34
N LEU A 94 -3.07 15.74 -16.23
CA LEU A 94 -2.50 16.41 -15.06
C LEU A 94 -1.13 15.84 -14.70
N ASP A 95 -0.18 16.72 -14.49
CA ASP A 95 1.12 16.41 -13.91
C ASP A 95 1.15 16.97 -12.48
N LEU A 96 1.20 16.08 -11.49
CA LEU A 96 1.24 16.44 -10.07
C LEU A 96 2.64 16.89 -9.59
N GLY A 97 3.64 16.82 -10.48
CA GLY A 97 5.01 17.13 -10.10
C GLY A 97 5.57 16.18 -9.06
N SER A 98 6.33 16.72 -8.10
CA SER A 98 6.89 15.91 -7.00
C SER A 98 5.98 15.94 -5.79
N ILE A 99 5.57 14.75 -5.34
CA ILE A 99 4.75 14.50 -4.16
C ILE A 99 5.67 13.96 -3.07
N SER A 100 5.77 14.68 -1.96
CA SER A 100 6.56 14.23 -0.81
C SER A 100 5.74 13.31 0.08
N ILE A 101 6.29 12.17 0.45
CA ILE A 101 5.73 11.26 1.47
C ILE A 101 6.71 11.13 2.62
N ASP A 102 6.17 11.01 3.83
CA ASP A 102 6.97 10.86 5.04
C ASP A 102 7.30 9.40 5.30
N SER A 103 8.50 9.13 5.81
CA SER A 103 8.85 7.79 6.29
C SER A 103 8.01 7.46 7.54
N ALA A 104 7.45 6.25 7.57
CA ALA A 104 6.85 5.73 8.77
C ALA A 104 7.99 5.30 9.70
N ALA A 105 8.07 5.91 10.90
CA ALA A 105 8.89 5.34 11.96
C ALA A 105 8.29 3.98 12.32
N ILE A 106 8.93 2.90 11.89
CA ILE A 106 8.57 1.56 12.33
C ILE A 106 9.05 1.48 13.78
N ALA A 107 8.17 1.80 14.72
CA ALA A 107 8.37 1.38 16.10
C ALA A 107 8.28 -0.15 16.10
N LEU A 108 9.42 -0.81 16.06
CA LEU A 108 9.49 -2.22 16.38
C LEU A 108 9.19 -2.31 17.87
N GLU A 109 7.92 -2.50 18.21
CA GLU A 109 7.57 -2.98 19.53
C GLU A 109 8.29 -4.32 19.67
N GLU A 110 9.24 -4.38 20.60
CA GLU A 110 9.89 -5.62 21.00
C GLU A 110 8.77 -6.55 21.49
N VAL A 111 8.37 -7.48 20.63
CA VAL A 111 7.45 -8.54 21.01
C VAL A 111 8.19 -9.42 21.99
N THR A 112 8.14 -9.06 23.27
CA THR A 112 8.57 -9.94 24.34
C THR A 112 7.60 -11.11 24.38
N ILE A 113 7.92 -12.18 23.66
CA ILE A 113 7.18 -13.44 23.73
C ILE A 113 7.44 -14.02 25.11
N THR A 114 6.62 -13.69 26.07
CA THR A 114 6.55 -14.41 27.34
C THR A 114 5.84 -15.73 27.08
N ALA A 115 6.53 -16.67 26.44
CA ALA A 115 6.03 -18.02 26.34
C ALA A 115 6.09 -18.64 27.72
N ASN A 116 4.95 -18.81 28.37
CA ASN A 116 4.75 -19.82 29.38
C ASN A 116 4.30 -21.09 28.63
N PRO A 117 5.23 -21.96 28.21
CA PRO A 117 4.84 -23.18 27.53
C PRO A 117 4.32 -24.20 28.56
N VAL A 118 3.06 -24.12 28.87
CA VAL A 118 2.33 -25.24 29.50
C VAL A 118 1.74 -26.04 28.35
N ILE A 119 2.44 -27.06 27.90
CA ILE A 119 1.93 -28.00 26.90
C ILE A 119 1.16 -29.07 27.66
N ASN A 120 -0.16 -28.98 27.73
CA ASN A 120 -1.03 -30.02 28.19
C ASN A 120 -1.18 -31.07 27.09
N GLN A 121 -0.38 -32.13 27.13
CA GLN A 121 -0.69 -33.37 26.40
C GLN A 121 -1.54 -34.29 27.29
N PRO A 122 -2.50 -35.05 26.73
CA PRO A 122 -3.42 -35.87 27.54
C PRO A 122 -2.71 -36.95 28.37
N ASP A 123 -1.45 -37.23 28.11
CA ASP A 123 -0.73 -38.35 28.77
C ASP A 123 0.46 -37.90 29.67
N ARG A 124 0.92 -36.65 29.56
CA ARG A 124 1.95 -36.11 30.47
C ARG A 124 1.96 -34.58 30.50
N LYS A 125 2.21 -34.04 31.69
CA LYS A 125 2.42 -32.60 31.90
C LYS A 125 3.93 -32.30 31.78
N ILE A 126 4.34 -31.60 30.69
CA ILE A 126 5.71 -31.12 30.53
C ILE A 126 5.75 -29.68 31.03
N ILE A 127 6.47 -29.42 32.11
CA ILE A 127 6.70 -28.10 32.67
C ILE A 127 8.12 -27.69 32.30
N LEU A 128 8.25 -26.68 31.45
CA LEU A 128 9.55 -26.08 31.11
C LEU A 128 9.83 -24.93 32.08
N PRO A 129 10.91 -25.01 32.88
CA PRO A 129 11.25 -23.95 33.82
C PRO A 129 11.64 -22.65 33.09
N SER A 130 11.19 -21.52 33.59
CA SER A 130 11.55 -20.22 33.04
C SER A 130 13.04 -19.90 33.27
N ALA A 131 13.62 -19.03 32.45
CA ALA A 131 15.02 -18.61 32.55
C ALA A 131 15.37 -18.03 33.93
N ARG A 132 14.42 -17.46 34.66
CA ARG A 132 14.56 -17.00 36.04
C ARG A 132 14.71 -18.14 37.03
N GLN A 133 13.93 -19.21 36.86
CA GLN A 133 14.01 -20.40 37.74
C GLN A 133 15.32 -21.17 37.54
N LEU A 134 15.81 -21.21 36.30
CA LEU A 134 17.12 -21.80 35.98
C LEU A 134 18.28 -21.05 36.63
N LYS A 135 18.28 -19.70 36.65
CA LYS A 135 19.32 -18.88 37.25
C LYS A 135 19.42 -18.97 38.78
N THR A 136 18.29 -19.30 39.44
CA THR A 136 18.24 -19.41 40.92
C THR A 136 18.37 -20.84 41.45
N SER A 137 18.47 -21.81 40.56
CA SER A 137 18.62 -23.22 40.95
C SER A 137 20.08 -23.63 40.91
N THR A 138 20.61 -24.08 42.06
CA THR A 138 22.01 -24.48 42.22
C THR A 138 22.25 -25.91 41.73
N ASN A 139 21.20 -26.74 41.68
CA ASN A 139 21.23 -28.11 41.13
C ASN A 139 19.86 -28.57 40.68
N GLY A 140 19.77 -29.68 39.93
CA GLY A 140 18.54 -30.21 39.38
C GLY A 140 17.49 -30.64 40.41
N LEU A 141 17.90 -31.03 41.61
CA LEU A 141 17.00 -31.44 42.69
C LEU A 141 16.22 -30.26 43.28
N SER A 142 16.87 -29.12 43.47
CA SER A 142 16.23 -27.89 43.94
C SER A 142 15.21 -27.34 42.92
N LEU A 143 15.42 -27.65 41.67
CA LEU A 143 14.51 -27.26 40.58
C LEU A 143 13.23 -28.10 40.60
N LEU A 144 13.38 -29.42 40.82
CA LEU A 144 12.22 -30.34 40.94
C LEU A 144 11.38 -30.03 42.16
N GLN A 145 11.96 -29.67 43.30
CA GLN A 145 11.20 -29.31 44.50
C GLN A 145 10.35 -28.04 44.35
N ARG A 146 10.76 -27.10 43.48
CA ARG A 146 10.00 -25.87 43.20
C ARG A 146 8.91 -26.05 42.15
N LEU A 147 8.98 -27.13 41.39
CA LEU A 147 7.98 -27.43 40.33
C LEU A 147 6.86 -28.38 40.85
N GLN A 148 7.00 -28.95 42.04
CA GLN A 148 5.93 -29.71 42.70
C GLN A 148 5.01 -28.76 43.48
N LEU A 149 3.98 -28.32 42.82
CA LEU A 149 2.73 -27.80 43.38
C LEU A 149 1.58 -28.44 42.67
#